data_43bb563016784983bd1dad03d16110a7
#
_entry.id   43bb563016784983bd1dad03d16110a7
#
_cell.length_a   1.000
_cell.length_b   1.000
_cell.length_c   1.000
_cell.angle_alpha   90.00
_cell.angle_beta   90.00
_cell.angle_gamma   90.00
#
_symmetry.space_group_name_H-M   'P 1'
#
loop_
_entity.id
_entity.type
_entity.pdbx_description
1 polymer ?
#
loop_
_entity_poly.entity_id
_entity_poly.type
_entity_poly.pdbx_seq_one_letter_code
_entity_poly.pdbx_strand_id
1 'polypeptide(L)'
;MTNELEPIVDQTKIVETINRLFIGTDNRDWTLVRSCFSPRVLFDMSSLGAGEPKHLTPDDIVAAWDTGLKPLKAIHHQVGNYLVEVNGTKAEVFCYGIASHYLPNKSNKNTRTFVGSYEFELLKDGGRWRIATFKFNLKYIDGNPDLENS
;
A
#
# COMPACT_ATOMS: atom_id res chain seq x y z
N MET A 1 -9.78 -19.37 -28.56
CA MET A 1 -10.16 -20.01 -27.27
C MET A 1 -9.68 -19.19 -26.12
N THR A 2 -10.58 -18.82 -25.25
CA THR A 2 -10.21 -18.14 -23.99
C THR A 2 -9.64 -19.17 -23.03
N ASN A 3 -8.48 -18.84 -22.44
CA ASN A 3 -7.91 -19.65 -21.37
C ASN A 3 -8.70 -19.39 -20.08
N GLU A 4 -9.46 -20.37 -19.62
CA GLU A 4 -10.30 -20.26 -18.41
C GLU A 4 -9.47 -20.04 -17.14
N LEU A 5 -8.18 -20.37 -17.15
CA LEU A 5 -7.27 -20.17 -16.03
C LEU A 5 -6.69 -18.75 -15.99
N GLU A 6 -6.71 -18.02 -17.10
CA GLU A 6 -6.11 -16.69 -17.19
C GLU A 6 -6.65 -15.70 -16.15
N PRO A 7 -7.98 -15.61 -15.91
CA PRO A 7 -8.49 -14.70 -14.86
C PRO A 7 -8.01 -15.09 -13.47
N ILE A 8 -7.84 -16.38 -13.18
CA ILE A 8 -7.34 -16.86 -11.89
C ILE A 8 -5.86 -16.48 -11.73
N VAL A 9 -5.08 -16.67 -12.79
CA VAL A 9 -3.66 -16.29 -12.80
C VAL A 9 -3.51 -14.80 -12.63
N ASP A 10 -4.31 -13.99 -13.32
CA ASP A 10 -4.28 -12.54 -13.19
C ASP A 10 -4.64 -12.10 -11.76
N GLN A 11 -5.69 -12.65 -11.15
CA GLN A 11 -6.04 -12.37 -9.77
C GLN A 11 -4.91 -12.69 -8.81
N THR A 12 -4.26 -13.83 -8.98
CA THR A 12 -3.12 -14.23 -8.14
C THR A 12 -1.97 -13.25 -8.28
N LYS A 13 -1.61 -12.85 -9.48
CA LYS A 13 -0.54 -11.88 -9.72
C LYS A 13 -0.85 -10.50 -9.17
N ILE A 14 -2.11 -10.07 -9.26
CA ILE A 14 -2.57 -8.79 -8.73
C ILE A 14 -2.43 -8.77 -7.20
N VAL A 15 -2.93 -9.80 -6.54
CA VAL A 15 -2.83 -9.93 -5.08
C VAL A 15 -1.36 -10.01 -4.63
N GLU A 16 -0.53 -10.76 -5.35
CA GLU A 16 0.91 -10.81 -5.06
C GLU A 16 1.58 -9.44 -5.19
N THR A 17 1.22 -8.64 -6.19
CA THR A 17 1.77 -7.30 -6.36
C THR A 17 1.46 -6.42 -5.15
N ILE A 18 0.23 -6.45 -4.68
CA ILE A 18 -0.17 -5.69 -3.48
C ILE A 18 0.54 -6.21 -2.23
N ASN A 19 0.63 -7.52 -2.07
CA ASN A 19 1.35 -8.13 -0.94
C ASN A 19 2.83 -7.73 -0.94
N ARG A 20 3.48 -7.76 -2.10
CA ARG A 20 4.89 -7.35 -2.24
C ARG A 20 5.11 -5.88 -1.91
N LEU A 21 4.15 -5.02 -2.27
CA LEU A 21 4.20 -3.61 -1.91
C LEU A 21 4.33 -3.44 -0.39
N PHE A 22 3.48 -4.08 0.36
CA PHE A 22 3.45 -3.93 1.82
C PHE A 22 4.59 -4.67 2.51
N ILE A 23 4.92 -5.86 2.07
CA ILE A 23 6.08 -6.61 2.59
C ILE A 23 7.37 -5.83 2.30
N GLY A 24 7.50 -5.29 1.10
CA GLY A 24 8.65 -4.47 0.73
C GLY A 24 8.76 -3.20 1.57
N THR A 25 7.64 -2.54 1.83
CA THR A 25 7.60 -1.34 2.69
C THR A 25 8.02 -1.68 4.12
N ASP A 26 7.51 -2.77 4.69
CA ASP A 26 7.83 -3.20 6.04
C ASP A 26 9.33 -3.52 6.19
N ASN A 27 9.94 -4.07 5.16
CA ASN A 27 11.36 -4.40 5.14
C ASN A 27 12.25 -3.25 4.61
N ARG A 28 11.64 -2.13 4.27
CA ARG A 28 12.34 -1.00 3.63
C ARG A 28 13.10 -1.40 2.37
N ASP A 29 12.58 -2.38 1.64
CA ASP A 29 13.08 -2.82 0.35
C ASP A 29 12.47 -1.95 -0.75
N TRP A 30 13.05 -0.78 -0.92
CA TRP A 30 12.51 0.25 -1.80
C TRP A 30 12.59 -0.13 -3.29
N THR A 31 13.54 -0.97 -3.67
CA THR A 31 13.61 -1.52 -5.02
C THR A 31 12.38 -2.38 -5.33
N LEU A 32 12.00 -3.26 -4.39
CA LEU A 32 10.78 -4.08 -4.51
C LEU A 32 9.53 -3.19 -4.56
N VAL A 33 9.45 -2.20 -3.67
CA VAL A 33 8.31 -1.27 -3.62
C VAL A 33 8.14 -0.53 -4.95
N ARG A 34 9.22 0.02 -5.51
CA ARG A 34 9.16 0.69 -6.82
C ARG A 34 8.63 -0.22 -7.90
N SER A 35 9.02 -1.49 -7.89
CA SER A 35 8.63 -2.46 -8.92
C SER A 35 7.14 -2.74 -8.95
N CYS A 36 6.43 -2.46 -7.84
CA CYS A 36 4.98 -2.69 -7.74
C CYS A 36 4.15 -1.57 -8.38
N PHE A 37 4.75 -0.42 -8.65
CA PHE A 37 4.04 0.76 -9.16
C PHE A 37 4.22 0.97 -10.65
N SER A 38 3.16 1.51 -11.29
CA SER A 38 3.25 2.08 -12.62
C SER A 38 4.11 3.35 -12.60
N PRO A 39 4.65 3.79 -13.76
CA PRO A 39 5.47 5.01 -13.81
C PRO A 39 4.78 6.26 -13.29
N ARG A 40 3.44 6.29 -13.35
CA ARG A 40 2.63 7.39 -12.83
C ARG A 40 1.50 6.81 -11.99
N VAL A 41 1.41 7.25 -10.74
CA VAL A 41 0.46 6.74 -9.76
C VAL A 41 -0.44 7.86 -9.26
N LEU A 42 -1.75 7.66 -9.32
CA LEU A 42 -2.68 8.53 -8.60
C LEU A 42 -2.67 8.10 -7.13
N PHE A 43 -2.07 8.95 -6.29
CA PHE A 43 -1.82 8.65 -4.89
C PHE A 43 -2.76 9.48 -4.01
N ASP A 44 -3.60 8.79 -3.25
CA ASP A 44 -4.65 9.38 -2.43
C ASP A 44 -4.56 8.92 -0.97
N MET A 45 -4.01 9.78 -0.14
CA MET A 45 -3.97 9.63 1.32
C MET A 45 -4.79 10.73 2.00
N SER A 46 -5.78 11.28 1.29
CA SER A 46 -6.60 12.39 1.80
C SER A 46 -7.34 12.04 3.09
N SER A 47 -7.72 10.78 3.29
CA SER A 47 -8.37 10.36 4.53
C SER A 47 -7.49 10.51 5.77
N LEU A 48 -6.17 10.61 5.61
CA LEU A 48 -5.21 10.88 6.68
C LEU A 48 -4.86 12.37 6.80
N GLY A 49 -5.53 13.24 6.05
CA GLY A 49 -5.24 14.66 6.06
C GLY A 49 -4.03 15.06 5.22
N ALA A 50 -3.59 14.21 4.32
CA ALA A 50 -2.41 14.46 3.47
C ALA A 50 -2.68 15.35 2.25
N GLY A 51 -3.83 16.03 2.21
CA GLY A 51 -4.23 16.89 1.10
C GLY A 51 -4.92 16.13 -0.03
N GLU A 52 -5.08 16.81 -1.15
CA GLU A 52 -5.75 16.29 -2.33
C GLU A 52 -4.96 15.14 -2.97
N PRO A 53 -5.64 14.19 -3.67
CA PRO A 53 -4.95 13.19 -4.48
C PRO A 53 -3.98 13.83 -5.47
N LYS A 54 -2.82 13.20 -5.67
CA LYS A 54 -1.76 13.69 -6.55
C LYS A 54 -1.25 12.57 -7.44
N HIS A 55 -0.81 12.94 -8.64
CA HIS A 55 -0.01 12.04 -9.45
C HIS A 55 1.45 12.09 -8.99
N LEU A 56 1.99 10.94 -8.64
CA LEU A 56 3.37 10.78 -8.17
C LEU A 56 4.09 9.72 -9.00
N THR A 57 5.41 9.83 -9.06
CA THR A 57 6.26 8.75 -9.56
C THR A 57 6.54 7.75 -8.44
N PRO A 58 6.95 6.51 -8.77
CA PRO A 58 7.40 5.57 -7.74
C PRO A 58 8.54 6.13 -6.88
N ASP A 59 9.46 6.90 -7.45
CA ASP A 59 10.55 7.53 -6.69
C ASP A 59 10.03 8.56 -5.68
N ASP A 60 9.02 9.35 -6.05
CA ASP A 60 8.38 10.30 -5.14
C ASP A 60 7.76 9.59 -3.93
N ILE A 61 7.04 8.49 -4.19
CA ILE A 61 6.37 7.70 -3.14
C ILE A 61 7.42 7.09 -2.20
N VAL A 62 8.43 6.47 -2.75
CA VAL A 62 9.50 5.82 -1.97
C VAL A 62 10.26 6.85 -1.14
N ALA A 63 10.58 8.01 -1.69
CA ALA A 63 11.27 9.07 -0.96
C ALA A 63 10.44 9.55 0.24
N ALA A 64 9.13 9.73 0.05
CA ALA A 64 8.23 10.15 1.12
C ALA A 64 8.11 9.07 2.20
N TRP A 65 7.95 7.82 1.82
CA TRP A 65 7.82 6.71 2.77
C TRP A 65 9.12 6.43 3.51
N ASP A 66 10.27 6.47 2.82
CA ASP A 66 11.56 6.30 3.48
C ASP A 66 11.77 7.37 4.55
N THR A 67 11.50 8.63 4.23
CA THR A 67 11.62 9.73 5.20
C THR A 67 10.64 9.58 6.36
N GLY A 68 9.36 9.33 6.06
CA GLY A 68 8.32 9.27 7.09
C GLY A 68 8.41 8.06 8.01
N LEU A 69 8.90 6.94 7.51
CA LEU A 69 8.98 5.68 8.27
C LEU A 69 10.35 5.47 8.93
N LYS A 70 11.35 6.24 8.54
CA LYS A 70 12.73 6.08 9.04
C LYS A 70 12.86 6.09 10.57
N PRO A 71 12.16 6.96 11.33
CA PRO A 71 12.25 6.97 12.79
C PRO A 71 11.73 5.71 13.46
N LEU A 72 10.87 4.94 12.79
CA LEU A 72 10.19 3.81 13.39
C LEU A 72 11.13 2.61 13.51
N LYS A 73 11.02 1.88 14.63
CA LYS A 73 11.79 0.66 14.83
C LYS A 73 11.26 -0.49 13.99
N ALA A 74 9.95 -0.60 13.87
CA ALA A 74 9.31 -1.63 13.07
C ALA A 74 8.01 -1.11 12.45
N ILE A 75 7.69 -1.65 11.28
CA ILE A 75 6.49 -1.36 10.53
C ILE A 75 5.87 -2.70 10.14
N HIS A 76 4.56 -2.82 10.30
CA HIS A 76 3.88 -4.03 9.89
C HIS A 76 2.55 -3.68 9.23
N HIS A 77 2.40 -4.06 7.96
CA HIS A 77 1.13 -4.00 7.26
C HIS A 77 0.54 -5.39 7.15
N GLN A 78 -0.75 -5.49 7.40
CA GLN A 78 -1.50 -6.70 7.13
C GLN A 78 -2.74 -6.36 6.34
N VAL A 79 -2.88 -6.98 5.17
CA VAL A 79 -3.97 -6.72 4.23
C VAL A 79 -4.69 -8.01 3.91
N GLY A 80 -5.98 -7.91 3.61
CA GLY A 80 -6.79 -9.07 3.28
C GLY A 80 -8.21 -8.68 2.92
N ASN A 81 -9.09 -9.68 2.81
CA ASN A 81 -10.47 -9.46 2.38
C ASN A 81 -10.50 -8.83 0.99
N TYR A 82 -9.70 -9.41 0.09
CA TYR A 82 -9.58 -8.91 -1.28
C TYR A 82 -10.84 -9.13 -2.08
N LEU A 83 -11.25 -8.08 -2.79
CA LEU A 83 -12.22 -8.15 -3.88
C LEU A 83 -11.51 -7.64 -5.12
N VAL A 84 -11.37 -8.51 -6.11
CA VAL A 84 -10.60 -8.22 -7.34
C VAL A 84 -11.53 -8.30 -8.53
N GLU A 85 -11.56 -7.25 -9.33
CA GLU A 85 -12.29 -7.19 -10.58
C GLU A 85 -11.32 -6.94 -11.73
N VAL A 86 -11.24 -7.86 -12.68
CA VAL A 86 -10.31 -7.78 -13.82
C VAL A 86 -11.11 -7.56 -15.09
N ASN A 87 -10.75 -6.53 -15.84
CA ASN A 87 -11.33 -6.20 -17.14
C ASN A 87 -10.20 -6.00 -18.15
N GLY A 88 -9.80 -7.09 -18.83
CA GLY A 88 -8.69 -7.05 -19.79
C GLY A 88 -7.36 -6.73 -19.13
N THR A 89 -6.80 -5.57 -19.45
CA THR A 89 -5.51 -5.10 -18.94
C THR A 89 -5.65 -4.14 -17.76
N LYS A 90 -6.85 -4.02 -17.20
CA LYS A 90 -7.14 -3.15 -16.06
C LYS A 90 -7.79 -3.97 -14.95
N ALA A 91 -7.43 -3.70 -13.72
CA ALA A 91 -8.05 -4.32 -12.54
C ALA A 91 -8.35 -3.28 -11.48
N GLU A 92 -9.43 -3.52 -10.75
CA GLU A 92 -9.80 -2.76 -9.56
C GLU A 92 -9.78 -3.72 -8.38
N VAL A 93 -9.17 -3.26 -7.26
CA VAL A 93 -9.04 -4.07 -6.05
C VAL A 93 -9.46 -3.27 -4.85
N PHE A 94 -10.26 -3.91 -4.02
CA PHE A 94 -10.56 -3.46 -2.66
C PHE A 94 -9.95 -4.46 -1.69
N CYS A 95 -9.37 -3.97 -0.58
CA CYS A 95 -8.98 -4.85 0.52
C CYS A 95 -8.99 -4.08 1.85
N TYR A 96 -9.08 -4.82 2.95
CA TYR A 96 -8.84 -4.25 4.28
C TYR A 96 -7.35 -4.14 4.54
N GLY A 97 -6.98 -3.22 5.43
CA GLY A 97 -5.59 -3.08 5.84
C GLY A 97 -5.44 -2.57 7.25
N ILE A 98 -4.41 -3.11 7.91
CA ILE A 98 -3.94 -2.64 9.21
C ILE A 98 -2.46 -2.30 9.03
N ALA A 99 -2.08 -1.08 9.43
CA ALA A 99 -0.69 -0.64 9.45
C ALA A 99 -0.30 -0.34 10.90
N SER A 100 0.65 -1.07 11.43
CA SER A 100 1.15 -0.89 12.79
C SER A 100 2.56 -0.31 12.75
N HIS A 101 2.75 0.78 13.48
CA HIS A 101 4.04 1.43 13.67
C HIS A 101 4.51 1.20 15.10
N TYR A 102 5.77 0.81 15.26
CA TYR A 102 6.34 0.51 16.56
C TYR A 102 7.59 1.35 16.79
N LEU A 103 7.60 2.07 17.92
CA LEU A 103 8.73 2.87 18.36
C LEU A 103 8.73 2.94 19.88
N PRO A 104 9.62 2.18 20.58
CA PRO A 104 9.77 2.31 22.02
C PRO A 104 10.14 3.74 22.40
N ASN A 105 9.51 4.26 23.44
CA ASN A 105 9.71 5.63 23.88
C ASN A 105 9.49 5.76 25.39
N LYS A 106 9.75 6.96 25.93
CA LYS A 106 9.68 7.24 27.38
C LYS A 106 8.27 7.13 27.94
N SER A 107 7.24 7.32 27.09
CA SER A 107 5.85 7.26 27.55
C SER A 107 5.33 5.83 27.76
N ASN A 108 6.06 4.83 27.27
CA ASN A 108 5.64 3.43 27.18
C ASN A 108 4.40 3.18 26.29
N LYS A 109 4.00 4.17 25.52
CA LYS A 109 2.96 4.06 24.48
C LYS A 109 3.69 3.91 23.14
N ASN A 110 4.00 2.68 22.78
CA ASN A 110 5.01 2.35 21.78
C ASN A 110 4.44 2.04 20.39
N THR A 111 3.11 2.04 20.24
CA THR A 111 2.48 1.67 18.97
C THR A 111 1.46 2.71 18.52
N ARG A 112 1.34 2.78 17.21
CA ARG A 112 0.26 3.52 16.53
C ARG A 112 -0.26 2.62 15.42
N THR A 113 -1.57 2.38 15.40
CA THR A 113 -2.19 1.46 14.45
C THR A 113 -3.24 2.20 13.64
N PHE A 114 -3.11 2.12 12.33
CA PHE A 114 -4.09 2.62 11.37
C PHE A 114 -4.93 1.45 10.90
N VAL A 115 -6.24 1.58 10.98
CA VAL A 115 -7.18 0.56 10.51
C VAL A 115 -8.06 1.17 9.44
N GLY A 116 -8.17 0.49 8.31
CA GLY A 116 -8.97 0.99 7.21
C GLY A 116 -9.06 0.04 6.04
N SER A 117 -9.23 0.61 4.87
CA SER A 117 -9.31 -0.14 3.62
C SER A 117 -8.48 0.54 2.54
N TYR A 118 -8.12 -0.24 1.52
CA TYR A 118 -7.42 0.26 0.34
C TYR A 118 -8.26 0.04 -0.90
N GLU A 119 -8.12 0.97 -1.83
CA GLU A 119 -8.63 0.82 -3.19
C GLU A 119 -7.46 1.01 -4.15
N PHE A 120 -7.28 0.04 -5.03
CA PHE A 120 -6.20 0.05 -6.04
C PHE A 120 -6.78 -0.05 -7.43
N GLU A 121 -6.14 0.61 -8.36
CA GLU A 121 -6.25 0.32 -9.78
C GLU A 121 -4.91 -0.21 -10.25
N LEU A 122 -4.91 -1.33 -10.96
CA LEU A 122 -3.71 -1.89 -11.55
C LEU A 122 -3.85 -1.96 -13.06
N LEU A 123 -2.74 -1.80 -13.74
CA LEU A 123 -2.63 -1.90 -15.19
C LEU A 123 -1.64 -3.01 -15.54
N LYS A 124 -2.00 -3.82 -16.54
CA LYS A 124 -1.16 -4.88 -17.07
C LYS A 124 -0.37 -4.35 -18.26
N ASP A 125 0.93 -4.41 -18.18
CA ASP A 125 1.85 -4.02 -19.23
C ASP A 125 2.99 -5.03 -19.32
N GLY A 126 3.23 -5.55 -20.53
CA GLY A 126 4.26 -6.58 -20.73
C GLY A 126 4.07 -7.82 -19.85
N GLY A 127 2.82 -8.21 -19.61
CA GLY A 127 2.48 -9.37 -18.76
C GLY A 127 2.61 -9.12 -17.27
N ARG A 128 2.91 -7.89 -16.83
CA ARG A 128 3.07 -7.52 -15.44
C ARG A 128 1.96 -6.58 -14.99
N TRP A 129 1.42 -6.86 -13.81
CA TRP A 129 0.46 -5.99 -13.15
C TRP A 129 1.18 -5.00 -12.24
N ARG A 130 0.87 -3.70 -12.39
CA ARG A 130 1.45 -2.62 -11.58
C ARG A 130 0.37 -1.68 -11.10
N ILE A 131 0.56 -1.12 -9.92
CA ILE A 131 -0.39 -0.23 -9.27
C ILE A 131 -0.33 1.16 -9.90
N ALA A 132 -1.46 1.61 -10.45
CA ALA A 132 -1.63 2.94 -11.05
C ALA A 132 -2.46 3.88 -10.17
N THR A 133 -3.23 3.36 -9.23
CA THR A 133 -3.95 4.14 -8.22
C THR A 133 -3.77 3.48 -6.87
N PHE A 134 -3.42 4.28 -5.87
CA PHE A 134 -3.28 3.87 -4.48
C PHE A 134 -4.12 4.81 -3.62
N LYS A 135 -5.12 4.26 -2.95
CA LYS A 135 -6.00 5.04 -2.07
C LYS A 135 -6.18 4.32 -0.74
N PHE A 136 -5.96 5.03 0.35
CA PHE A 136 -6.25 4.54 1.69
C PHE A 136 -7.46 5.26 2.27
N ASN A 137 -8.39 4.48 2.83
CA ASN A 137 -9.58 4.98 3.52
C ASN A 137 -9.46 4.65 5.01
N LEU A 138 -9.23 5.66 5.81
CA LEU A 138 -9.07 5.51 7.25
C LEU A 138 -10.42 5.20 7.91
N LYS A 139 -10.47 4.17 8.77
CA LYS A 139 -11.60 3.93 9.69
C LYS A 139 -11.33 4.54 11.04
N TYR A 140 -10.19 4.21 11.65
CA TYR A 140 -9.75 4.78 12.93
C TYR A 140 -8.25 4.58 13.13
N ILE A 141 -7.71 5.36 14.06
CA ILE A 141 -6.34 5.22 14.56
C ILE A 141 -6.43 4.83 16.02
N ASP A 142 -5.61 3.85 16.43
CA ASP A 142 -5.49 3.41 17.81
C ASP A 142 -4.04 3.58 18.27
N GLY A 143 -3.85 3.69 19.57
CA GLY A 143 -2.52 3.83 20.17
C GLY A 143 -2.07 5.30 20.29
N ASN A 144 -0.77 5.52 20.10
CA ASN A 144 -0.14 6.83 20.33
C ASN A 144 -0.07 7.65 19.04
N PRO A 145 -0.88 8.72 18.88
CA PRO A 145 -0.85 9.53 17.65
C PRO A 145 0.46 10.31 17.48
N ASP A 146 1.16 10.61 18.59
CA ASP A 146 2.40 11.38 18.60
C ASP A 146 3.64 10.50 18.82
N LEU A 147 3.64 9.31 18.21
CA LEU A 147 4.62 8.27 18.45
C LEU A 147 6.06 8.76 18.31
N GLU A 148 6.38 9.53 17.28
CA GLU A 148 7.73 10.00 16.99
C GLU A 148 8.20 11.12 17.94
N ASN A 149 7.28 11.73 18.66
CA ASN A 149 7.55 12.85 19.57
C ASN A 149 7.34 12.51 21.06
N SER A 150 7.28 11.22 21.36
CA SER A 150 6.95 10.74 22.72
C SER A 150 8.15 10.36 23.54
#